data_d3cdeda9e24fc7b27ec8bf880e3c975d
#
_entry.id   d3cdeda9e24fc7b27ec8bf880e3c975d
#
_cell.length_a   1.000
_cell.length_b   1.000
_cell.length_c   1.000
_cell.angle_alpha   90.00
_cell.angle_beta   90.00
_cell.angle_gamma   90.00
#
_symmetry.space_group_name_H-M   'P 1'
#
loop_
_entity.id
_entity.type
_entity.pdbx_description
1 polymer ?
#
loop_
_entity_poly.entity_id
_entity_poly.type
_entity_poly.pdbx_seq_one_letter_code
_entity_poly.pdbx_strand_id
1 'polypeptide(L)'
;MRSLRPRLILVFATAATVHCAFGQDEIPLVDIKKVDPTIVIELRYAGLRNIARRALYPPGTPAMTRPEVAQRLAAAQTFLRRYSYGLKIWDAFRPRSVQVQLWQASPKNDFVADPSAGAGSLHSWGVAVDATLIDTWNRPVSMPTDFDDFTPLAMWKYQGSDPIIRMHLHLLQIAMRDAGFYGLRSEWWHFTIANWQKFLPPQEAKQAEEAIGGQRWEGKL
;
A
#
# COMPACT_ATOMS: atom_id res chain seq x y z
N MET A 1 31.46 47.89 58.53
CA MET A 1 31.12 47.88 57.08
C MET A 1 31.46 46.54 56.50
N ARG A 2 30.43 45.68 56.20
CA ARG A 2 30.60 44.33 55.60
C ARG A 2 30.25 44.44 54.17
N SER A 3 31.22 44.13 53.27
CA SER A 3 31.09 44.11 51.83
C SER A 3 30.31 42.89 51.38
N LEU A 4 29.14 43.07 50.76
CA LEU A 4 28.41 42.02 50.06
C LEU A 4 29.00 41.85 48.65
N ARG A 5 29.50 40.67 48.33
CA ARG A 5 29.90 40.25 46.98
C ARG A 5 28.67 39.64 46.29
N PRO A 6 28.37 40.00 45.06
CA PRO A 6 27.27 39.38 44.29
C PRO A 6 27.68 37.96 43.82
N ARG A 7 26.78 36.99 44.06
CA ARG A 7 26.90 35.64 43.51
C ARG A 7 26.40 35.63 42.06
N LEU A 8 27.29 35.31 41.16
CA LEU A 8 26.96 35.08 39.75
C LEU A 8 26.23 33.72 39.63
N ILE A 9 24.95 33.72 39.25
CA ILE A 9 24.18 32.49 38.92
C ILE A 9 24.39 32.20 37.46
N LEU A 10 25.12 31.12 37.19
CA LEU A 10 25.30 30.60 35.83
C LEU A 10 24.08 29.74 35.46
N VAL A 11 23.23 30.25 34.57
CA VAL A 11 22.10 29.51 34.03
C VAL A 11 22.61 28.69 32.84
N PHE A 12 22.71 27.38 33.02
CA PHE A 12 22.96 26.46 31.95
C PHE A 12 21.67 26.30 31.12
N ALA A 13 21.64 26.90 29.94
CA ALA A 13 20.61 26.61 28.95
C ALA A 13 20.92 25.24 28.30
N THR A 14 20.18 24.21 28.68
CA THR A 14 20.19 22.94 27.97
C THR A 14 19.48 23.13 26.63
N ALA A 15 20.23 23.15 25.54
CA ALA A 15 19.67 23.08 24.20
C ALA A 15 19.04 21.69 24.03
N ALA A 16 17.71 21.63 24.09
CA ALA A 16 16.97 20.45 23.65
C ALA A 16 17.13 20.32 22.13
N THR A 17 17.91 19.33 21.68
CA THR A 17 17.94 18.93 20.29
C THR A 17 16.58 18.36 19.93
N VAL A 18 15.77 19.16 19.25
CA VAL A 18 14.55 18.70 18.60
C VAL A 18 15.02 17.77 17.46
N HIS A 19 14.87 16.47 17.67
CA HIS A 19 14.94 15.52 16.58
C HIS A 19 13.74 15.81 15.69
N CYS A 20 13.99 16.49 14.55
CA CYS A 20 13.04 16.53 13.43
C CYS A 20 12.75 15.08 13.03
N ALA A 21 11.60 14.57 13.42
CA ALA A 21 11.01 13.42 12.77
C ALA A 21 10.88 13.80 11.28
N PHE A 22 11.58 13.09 10.41
CA PHE A 22 11.44 13.27 8.96
C PHE A 22 9.95 13.13 8.62
N GLY A 23 9.32 14.25 8.29
CA GLY A 23 7.90 14.33 8.01
C GLY A 23 7.56 13.54 6.76
N GLN A 24 6.45 12.79 6.83
CA GLN A 24 5.81 12.17 5.65
C GLN A 24 5.26 13.23 4.66
N ASP A 25 5.41 14.52 4.97
CA ASP A 25 4.81 15.64 4.24
C ASP A 25 5.45 15.92 2.87
N GLU A 26 6.50 15.16 2.47
CA GLU A 26 7.21 15.36 1.20
C GLU A 26 7.13 14.19 0.20
N ILE A 27 6.26 13.22 0.42
CA ILE A 27 6.07 12.17 -0.61
C ILE A 27 5.30 12.76 -1.79
N PRO A 28 5.90 12.89 -2.98
CA PRO A 28 5.17 13.40 -4.14
C PRO A 28 4.08 12.40 -4.54
N LEU A 29 2.82 12.75 -4.31
CA LEU A 29 1.66 11.93 -4.60
C LEU A 29 0.80 12.59 -5.68
N VAL A 30 0.17 11.75 -6.51
CA VAL A 30 -0.82 12.14 -7.53
C VAL A 30 -2.08 11.29 -7.37
N ASP A 31 -3.23 11.89 -7.63
CA ASP A 31 -4.48 11.16 -7.71
C ASP A 31 -4.49 10.27 -8.96
N ILE A 32 -4.72 8.97 -8.78
CA ILE A 32 -4.78 7.97 -9.87
C ILE A 32 -5.78 8.41 -10.94
N LYS A 33 -6.93 9.00 -10.56
CA LYS A 33 -7.96 9.48 -11.48
C LYS A 33 -7.51 10.63 -12.38
N LYS A 34 -6.48 11.41 -11.96
CA LYS A 34 -5.90 12.48 -12.79
C LYS A 34 -4.95 11.94 -13.86
N VAL A 35 -4.40 10.73 -13.66
CA VAL A 35 -3.52 10.06 -14.63
C VAL A 35 -4.34 9.21 -15.60
N ASP A 36 -5.24 8.39 -15.07
CA ASP A 36 -6.19 7.62 -15.89
C ASP A 36 -7.60 7.67 -15.26
N PRO A 37 -8.52 8.51 -15.79
CA PRO A 37 -9.87 8.65 -15.26
C PRO A 37 -10.72 7.39 -15.42
N THR A 38 -10.28 6.41 -16.18
CA THR A 38 -11.02 5.18 -16.46
C THR A 38 -10.78 4.07 -15.44
N ILE A 39 -9.74 4.18 -14.61
CA ILE A 39 -9.52 3.30 -13.47
C ILE A 39 -10.61 3.57 -12.43
N VAL A 40 -11.30 2.53 -11.98
CA VAL A 40 -12.34 2.66 -10.95
C VAL A 40 -11.70 2.69 -9.57
N ILE A 41 -12.16 3.59 -8.71
CA ILE A 41 -11.70 3.70 -7.32
C ILE A 41 -12.83 3.27 -6.38
N GLU A 42 -12.53 2.30 -5.50
CA GLU A 42 -13.39 1.84 -4.41
C GLU A 42 -12.51 1.58 -3.19
N LEU A 43 -12.04 2.63 -2.53
CA LEU A 43 -11.17 2.47 -1.34
C LEU A 43 -11.92 1.72 -0.25
N ARG A 44 -11.51 0.48 0.02
CA ARG A 44 -12.16 -0.44 0.98
C ARG A 44 -12.07 0.06 2.41
N TYR A 45 -10.97 0.75 2.74
CA TYR A 45 -10.82 1.38 4.06
C TYR A 45 -11.64 2.67 4.24
N ALA A 46 -12.32 3.17 3.20
CA ALA A 46 -13.32 4.22 3.34
C ALA A 46 -14.72 3.70 3.73
N GLY A 47 -14.91 2.39 3.81
CA GLY A 47 -16.18 1.74 4.14
C GLY A 47 -16.03 0.68 5.23
N LEU A 48 -17.01 -0.26 5.27
CA LEU A 48 -17.07 -1.32 6.28
C LEU A 48 -16.51 -2.66 5.78
N ARG A 49 -16.26 -2.80 4.45
CA ARG A 49 -15.82 -4.06 3.83
C ARG A 49 -14.30 -4.19 3.86
N ASN A 50 -13.75 -4.28 5.06
CA ASN A 50 -12.34 -4.46 5.36
C ASN A 50 -12.18 -5.17 6.71
N ILE A 51 -10.97 -5.59 7.05
CA ILE A 51 -10.68 -6.34 8.29
C ILE A 51 -11.03 -5.56 9.57
N ALA A 52 -10.92 -4.22 9.55
CA ALA A 52 -11.28 -3.38 10.69
C ALA A 52 -12.80 -3.24 10.89
N ARG A 53 -13.61 -3.64 9.90
CA ARG A 53 -15.08 -3.51 9.87
C ARG A 53 -15.58 -2.10 10.17
N ARG A 54 -14.78 -1.10 9.88
CA ARG A 54 -15.08 0.33 10.04
C ARG A 54 -14.34 1.15 9.00
N ALA A 55 -14.81 2.37 8.75
CA ALA A 55 -14.10 3.33 7.92
C ALA A 55 -12.84 3.82 8.67
N LEU A 56 -11.71 3.77 7.97
CA LEU A 56 -10.41 4.29 8.41
C LEU A 56 -10.01 5.53 7.61
N TYR A 57 -10.55 5.71 6.42
CA TYR A 57 -10.38 6.92 5.61
C TYR A 57 -11.58 7.85 5.78
N PRO A 58 -11.37 9.18 5.75
CA PRO A 58 -12.45 10.14 5.63
C PRO A 58 -13.28 9.92 4.34
N PRO A 59 -14.57 10.26 4.33
CA PRO A 59 -15.36 10.24 3.11
C PRO A 59 -14.72 11.11 2.02
N GLY A 60 -14.73 10.60 0.77
CA GLY A 60 -14.17 11.32 -0.37
C GLY A 60 -12.65 11.34 -0.47
N THR A 61 -11.95 10.56 0.35
CA THR A 61 -10.48 10.40 0.25
C THR A 61 -10.11 9.98 -1.19
N PRO A 62 -9.23 10.72 -1.89
CA PRO A 62 -8.76 10.34 -3.21
C PRO A 62 -7.77 9.16 -3.12
N ALA A 63 -7.71 8.34 -4.17
CA ALA A 63 -6.71 7.29 -4.30
C ALA A 63 -5.39 7.90 -4.77
N MET A 64 -4.54 8.23 -3.81
CA MET A 64 -3.24 8.84 -4.07
C MET A 64 -2.16 7.77 -4.22
N THR A 65 -1.16 8.03 -5.07
CA THR A 65 0.04 7.19 -5.18
C THR A 65 1.20 7.99 -5.78
N ARG A 66 2.42 7.43 -5.84
CA ARG A 66 3.52 8.11 -6.54
C ARG A 66 3.24 8.22 -8.03
N PRO A 67 3.71 9.28 -8.72
CA PRO A 67 3.46 9.48 -10.15
C PRO A 67 3.86 8.27 -11.01
N GLU A 68 5.00 7.64 -10.72
CA GLU A 68 5.46 6.44 -11.43
C GLU A 68 4.48 5.26 -11.27
N VAL A 69 3.93 5.06 -10.06
CA VAL A 69 2.94 4.01 -9.82
C VAL A 69 1.66 4.27 -10.61
N ALA A 70 1.17 5.51 -10.62
CA ALA A 70 -0.02 5.89 -11.39
C ALA A 70 0.17 5.67 -12.91
N GLN A 71 1.34 5.99 -13.46
CA GLN A 71 1.67 5.74 -14.87
C GLN A 71 1.69 4.24 -15.19
N ARG A 72 2.25 3.41 -14.31
CA ARG A 72 2.25 1.96 -14.46
C ARG A 72 0.84 1.36 -14.37
N LEU A 73 -0.01 1.89 -13.48
CA LEU A 73 -1.43 1.49 -13.42
C LEU A 73 -2.17 1.84 -14.71
N ALA A 74 -1.91 2.99 -15.33
CA ALA A 74 -2.47 3.35 -16.62
C ALA A 74 -2.01 2.41 -17.74
N ALA A 75 -0.76 1.92 -17.71
CA ALA A 75 -0.28 0.90 -18.64
C ALA A 75 -0.99 -0.45 -18.44
N ALA A 76 -1.17 -0.91 -17.19
CA ALA A 76 -1.93 -2.11 -16.87
C ALA A 76 -3.40 -1.98 -17.31
N GLN A 77 -4.03 -0.82 -17.07
CA GLN A 77 -5.38 -0.52 -17.53
C GLN A 77 -5.50 -0.61 -19.05
N THR A 78 -4.55 -0.03 -19.79
CA THR A 78 -4.49 -0.09 -21.25
C THR A 78 -4.38 -1.54 -21.75
N PHE A 79 -3.57 -2.36 -21.08
CA PHE A 79 -3.47 -3.79 -21.40
C PHE A 79 -4.81 -4.51 -21.18
N LEU A 80 -5.45 -4.35 -20.03
CA LEU A 80 -6.70 -5.02 -19.66
C LEU A 80 -7.86 -4.67 -20.60
N ARG A 81 -7.92 -3.44 -21.09
CA ARG A 81 -8.96 -3.01 -22.05
C ARG A 81 -8.99 -3.81 -23.33
N ARG A 82 -7.86 -4.35 -23.78
CA ARG A 82 -7.80 -5.22 -24.97
C ARG A 82 -8.58 -6.53 -24.76
N TYR A 83 -8.80 -6.91 -23.51
CA TYR A 83 -9.53 -8.11 -23.11
C TYR A 83 -10.92 -7.80 -22.53
N SER A 84 -11.40 -6.55 -22.68
CA SER A 84 -12.69 -6.11 -22.16
C SER A 84 -12.77 -6.11 -20.62
N TYR A 85 -11.65 -5.86 -19.95
CA TYR A 85 -11.57 -5.69 -18.51
C TYR A 85 -10.96 -4.35 -18.14
N GLY A 86 -11.04 -3.99 -16.85
CA GLY A 86 -10.40 -2.81 -16.28
C GLY A 86 -9.96 -3.04 -14.84
N LEU A 87 -9.20 -2.09 -14.32
CA LEU A 87 -8.76 -2.06 -12.92
C LEU A 87 -9.79 -1.39 -12.04
N LYS A 88 -9.94 -1.94 -10.84
CA LYS A 88 -10.54 -1.27 -9.68
C LYS A 88 -9.51 -1.26 -8.55
N ILE A 89 -9.24 -0.11 -7.97
CA ILE A 89 -8.30 0.08 -6.86
C ILE A 89 -9.07 0.02 -5.55
N TRP A 90 -8.63 -0.87 -4.65
CA TRP A 90 -9.17 -1.08 -3.31
C TRP A 90 -8.39 -0.35 -2.23
N ASP A 91 -7.07 -0.16 -2.42
CA ASP A 91 -6.22 0.69 -1.59
C ASP A 91 -5.03 1.23 -2.40
N ALA A 92 -4.48 2.37 -1.96
CA ALA A 92 -3.34 3.02 -2.60
C ALA A 92 -2.40 3.59 -1.51
N PHE A 93 -2.07 4.89 -1.53
CA PHE A 93 -1.33 5.48 -0.41
C PHE A 93 -2.14 5.39 0.88
N ARG A 94 -1.56 4.73 1.88
CA ARG A 94 -2.13 4.57 3.22
C ARG A 94 -1.29 5.36 4.21
N PRO A 95 -1.78 6.49 4.77
CA PRO A 95 -1.07 7.23 5.81
C PRO A 95 -0.66 6.34 6.98
N ARG A 96 0.50 6.59 7.58
CA ARG A 96 0.98 5.80 8.74
C ARG A 96 -0.02 5.78 9.90
N SER A 97 -0.74 6.88 10.12
CA SER A 97 -1.81 6.94 11.14
C SER A 97 -2.94 5.95 10.88
N VAL A 98 -3.28 5.72 9.60
CA VAL A 98 -4.26 4.71 9.20
C VAL A 98 -3.68 3.30 9.32
N GLN A 99 -2.41 3.10 8.98
CA GLN A 99 -1.71 1.83 9.18
C GLN A 99 -1.70 1.42 10.66
N VAL A 100 -1.45 2.37 11.58
CA VAL A 100 -1.53 2.12 13.04
C VAL A 100 -2.94 1.66 13.44
N GLN A 101 -3.99 2.32 12.93
CA GLN A 101 -5.37 1.94 13.24
C GLN A 101 -5.73 0.56 12.68
N LEU A 102 -5.23 0.22 11.49
CA LEU A 102 -5.42 -1.08 10.87
C LEU A 102 -4.72 -2.18 11.68
N TRP A 103 -3.46 -1.96 12.08
CA TRP A 103 -2.70 -2.86 12.93
C TRP A 103 -3.41 -3.13 14.26
N GLN A 104 -3.93 -2.09 14.91
CA GLN A 104 -4.69 -2.21 16.15
C GLN A 104 -6.01 -2.99 15.98
N ALA A 105 -6.66 -2.87 14.83
CA ALA A 105 -7.90 -3.57 14.51
C ALA A 105 -7.69 -5.04 14.11
N SER A 106 -6.46 -5.43 13.82
CA SER A 106 -6.09 -6.75 13.30
C SER A 106 -5.10 -7.44 14.25
N PRO A 107 -5.50 -7.81 15.46
CA PRO A 107 -4.60 -8.45 16.41
C PRO A 107 -4.23 -9.85 15.95
N LYS A 108 -2.95 -10.21 16.05
CA LYS A 108 -2.38 -11.51 15.71
C LYS A 108 -2.41 -11.85 14.22
N ASN A 109 -2.02 -10.92 13.36
CA ASN A 109 -1.99 -11.30 11.97
C ASN A 109 -0.59 -11.17 11.39
N ASP A 110 -0.30 -12.14 10.55
CA ASP A 110 0.90 -12.18 9.74
C ASP A 110 0.72 -11.42 8.41
N PHE A 111 -0.44 -10.75 8.22
CA PHE A 111 -0.85 -10.13 6.96
C PHE A 111 -0.81 -8.60 6.97
N VAL A 112 -0.94 -7.96 8.14
CA VAL A 112 -0.84 -6.50 8.27
C VAL A 112 0.55 -6.14 8.76
N ALA A 113 1.30 -5.33 8.00
CA ALA A 113 2.64 -4.89 8.40
C ALA A 113 2.61 -4.08 9.70
N ASP A 114 3.52 -4.40 10.63
CA ASP A 114 3.70 -3.66 11.87
C ASP A 114 4.22 -2.23 11.55
N PRO A 115 3.47 -1.17 11.90
CA PRO A 115 3.86 0.20 11.62
C PRO A 115 5.10 0.66 12.40
N SER A 116 5.51 -0.06 13.44
CA SER A 116 6.69 0.22 14.27
C SER A 116 7.94 -0.54 13.81
N ALA A 117 7.80 -1.55 12.95
CA ALA A 117 8.88 -2.38 12.46
C ALA A 117 9.39 -1.94 11.09
N GLY A 118 10.66 -1.57 11.01
CA GLY A 118 11.32 -1.24 9.74
C GLY A 118 10.60 -0.14 8.95
N ALA A 119 10.36 -0.41 7.67
CA ALA A 119 9.64 0.52 6.78
C ALA A 119 8.13 0.56 7.03
N GLY A 120 7.59 -0.32 7.86
CA GLY A 120 6.15 -0.52 7.99
C GLY A 120 5.52 -1.03 6.69
N SER A 121 4.36 -0.48 6.32
CA SER A 121 3.68 -0.85 5.08
C SER A 121 4.21 -0.08 3.86
N LEU A 122 4.42 -0.76 2.73
CA LEU A 122 4.79 -0.13 1.45
C LEU A 122 3.69 0.77 0.89
N HIS A 123 2.43 0.58 1.29
CA HIS A 123 1.35 1.54 1.00
C HIS A 123 1.64 2.92 1.60
N SER A 124 2.26 2.97 2.79
CA SER A 124 2.60 4.25 3.43
C SER A 124 3.73 5.02 2.74
N TRP A 125 4.38 4.40 1.77
CA TRP A 125 5.39 5.03 0.90
C TRP A 125 4.84 5.36 -0.49
N GLY A 126 3.57 5.01 -0.77
CA GLY A 126 2.90 5.25 -2.05
C GLY A 126 3.45 4.39 -3.20
N VAL A 127 4.08 3.25 -2.89
CA VAL A 127 4.71 2.33 -3.86
C VAL A 127 3.95 1.01 -4.03
N ALA A 128 2.90 0.80 -3.24
CA ALA A 128 2.03 -0.37 -3.32
C ALA A 128 0.57 0.03 -3.54
N VAL A 129 -0.20 -0.85 -4.15
CA VAL A 129 -1.64 -0.74 -4.36
C VAL A 129 -2.31 -2.10 -4.20
N ASP A 130 -3.58 -2.08 -3.76
CA ASP A 130 -4.45 -3.23 -3.81
C ASP A 130 -5.46 -3.05 -4.95
N ALA A 131 -5.49 -4.02 -5.87
CA ALA A 131 -6.25 -3.92 -7.10
C ALA A 131 -6.99 -5.20 -7.45
N THR A 132 -8.10 -5.05 -8.18
CA THR A 132 -8.90 -6.15 -8.72
C THR A 132 -9.37 -5.83 -10.15
N LEU A 133 -10.01 -6.82 -10.78
CA LEU A 133 -10.64 -6.66 -12.09
C LEU A 133 -12.10 -6.25 -12.00
N ILE A 134 -12.52 -5.52 -13.03
CA ILE A 134 -13.92 -5.25 -13.38
C ILE A 134 -14.15 -5.52 -14.86
N ASP A 135 -15.41 -5.75 -15.22
CA ASP A 135 -15.84 -5.82 -16.63
C ASP A 135 -16.00 -4.42 -17.26
N THR A 136 -16.39 -4.39 -18.54
CA THR A 136 -16.60 -3.14 -19.29
C THR A 136 -17.75 -2.26 -18.78
N TRP A 137 -18.61 -2.80 -17.93
CA TRP A 137 -19.70 -2.06 -17.26
C TRP A 137 -19.35 -1.69 -15.82
N ASN A 138 -18.06 -1.78 -15.45
CA ASN A 138 -17.54 -1.52 -14.10
C ASN A 138 -18.10 -2.47 -13.01
N ARG A 139 -18.63 -3.63 -13.40
CA ARG A 139 -19.13 -4.64 -12.46
C ARG A 139 -17.98 -5.52 -11.98
N PRO A 140 -18.00 -5.96 -10.71
CA PRO A 140 -17.04 -6.93 -10.20
C PRO A 140 -17.10 -8.23 -11.01
N VAL A 141 -15.95 -8.85 -11.24
CA VAL A 141 -15.83 -10.21 -11.77
C VAL A 141 -15.44 -11.19 -10.66
N SER A 142 -15.65 -12.48 -10.89
CA SER A 142 -15.28 -13.51 -9.91
C SER A 142 -13.78 -13.54 -9.70
N MET A 143 -13.36 -13.35 -8.46
CA MET A 143 -11.96 -13.39 -8.01
C MET A 143 -11.83 -14.39 -6.84
N PRO A 144 -10.61 -14.80 -6.44
CA PRO A 144 -10.42 -15.86 -5.43
C PRO A 144 -11.14 -15.62 -4.10
N THR A 145 -11.08 -14.38 -3.59
CA THR A 145 -11.70 -13.95 -2.33
C THR A 145 -12.15 -12.51 -2.43
N ASP A 146 -12.87 -12.00 -1.43
CA ASP A 146 -13.01 -10.56 -1.23
C ASP A 146 -11.73 -9.97 -0.62
N PHE A 147 -11.66 -8.65 -0.52
CA PHE A 147 -10.57 -7.91 0.10
C PHE A 147 -10.42 -8.24 1.59
N ASP A 148 -9.18 -8.34 2.07
CA ASP A 148 -8.86 -8.70 3.46
C ASP A 148 -9.43 -10.06 3.94
N ASP A 149 -9.83 -10.93 3.02
CA ASP A 149 -10.20 -12.32 3.33
C ASP A 149 -8.93 -13.19 3.29
N PHE A 150 -8.22 -13.25 4.41
CA PHE A 150 -6.95 -13.96 4.57
C PHE A 150 -7.11 -15.47 4.73
N THR A 151 -7.86 -16.09 3.83
CA THR A 151 -7.97 -17.55 3.72
C THR A 151 -6.89 -18.12 2.80
N PRO A 152 -6.68 -19.44 2.77
CA PRO A 152 -5.77 -20.07 1.81
C PRO A 152 -6.11 -19.78 0.34
N LEU A 153 -7.34 -19.36 0.02
CA LEU A 153 -7.72 -18.95 -1.33
C LEU A 153 -7.19 -17.56 -1.70
N ALA A 154 -6.80 -16.73 -0.71
CA ALA A 154 -6.20 -15.40 -0.95
C ALA A 154 -4.77 -15.46 -1.50
N MET A 155 -4.16 -16.63 -1.52
CA MET A 155 -2.79 -16.80 -1.99
C MET A 155 -2.64 -16.37 -3.45
N TRP A 156 -1.49 -15.80 -3.79
CA TRP A 156 -1.11 -15.41 -5.15
C TRP A 156 -1.36 -16.51 -6.19
N LYS A 157 -1.02 -17.74 -5.84
CA LYS A 157 -1.32 -18.92 -6.65
C LYS A 157 -2.65 -19.51 -6.19
N TYR A 158 -3.69 -19.27 -6.95
CA TYR A 158 -5.03 -19.79 -6.66
C TYR A 158 -5.06 -21.30 -6.59
N GLN A 159 -5.53 -21.83 -5.46
CA GLN A 159 -5.61 -23.28 -5.18
C GLN A 159 -6.99 -23.87 -5.45
N GLY A 160 -7.98 -23.04 -5.79
CA GLY A 160 -9.33 -23.49 -6.12
C GLY A 160 -9.43 -24.13 -7.50
N SER A 161 -10.58 -24.76 -7.77
CA SER A 161 -10.84 -25.49 -9.02
C SER A 161 -11.54 -24.67 -10.10
N ASP A 162 -12.08 -23.47 -9.77
CA ASP A 162 -12.84 -22.66 -10.72
C ASP A 162 -11.94 -22.09 -11.85
N PRO A 163 -12.16 -22.48 -13.11
CA PRO A 163 -11.34 -22.02 -14.23
C PRO A 163 -11.53 -20.54 -14.55
N ILE A 164 -12.71 -19.97 -14.26
CA ILE A 164 -13.02 -18.56 -14.52
C ILE A 164 -12.26 -17.69 -13.54
N ILE A 165 -12.26 -18.03 -12.26
CA ILE A 165 -11.47 -17.32 -11.24
C ILE A 165 -9.98 -17.39 -11.59
N ARG A 166 -9.49 -18.57 -12.00
CA ARG A 166 -8.08 -18.74 -12.40
C ARG A 166 -7.72 -17.87 -13.59
N MET A 167 -8.59 -17.79 -14.60
CA MET A 167 -8.40 -16.94 -15.78
C MET A 167 -8.37 -15.46 -15.40
N HIS A 168 -9.31 -14.97 -14.58
CA HIS A 168 -9.37 -13.58 -14.15
C HIS A 168 -8.12 -13.19 -13.34
N LEU A 169 -7.74 -14.02 -12.37
CA LEU A 169 -6.54 -13.77 -11.57
C LEU A 169 -5.29 -13.75 -12.44
N HIS A 170 -5.14 -14.69 -13.36
CA HIS A 170 -4.01 -14.75 -14.27
C HIS A 170 -3.92 -13.50 -15.16
N LEU A 171 -5.05 -13.03 -15.68
CA LEU A 171 -5.11 -11.81 -16.49
C LEU A 171 -4.67 -10.58 -15.71
N LEU A 172 -5.16 -10.42 -14.46
CA LEU A 172 -4.74 -9.34 -13.58
C LEU A 172 -3.23 -9.40 -13.31
N GLN A 173 -2.72 -10.58 -12.98
CA GLN A 173 -1.30 -10.80 -12.67
C GLN A 173 -0.39 -10.49 -13.86
N ILE A 174 -0.78 -10.88 -15.07
CA ILE A 174 -0.03 -10.53 -16.30
C ILE A 174 -0.02 -9.03 -16.50
N ALA A 175 -1.18 -8.37 -16.44
CA ALA A 175 -1.31 -6.94 -16.67
C ALA A 175 -0.43 -6.14 -15.70
N MET A 176 -0.46 -6.49 -14.43
CA MET A 176 0.32 -5.82 -13.40
C MET A 176 1.82 -6.11 -13.52
N ARG A 177 2.20 -7.37 -13.76
CA ARG A 177 3.61 -7.75 -13.98
C ARG A 177 4.21 -7.03 -15.18
N ASP A 178 3.52 -7.01 -16.32
CA ASP A 178 4.01 -6.39 -17.56
C ASP A 178 4.08 -4.86 -17.42
N ALA A 179 3.29 -4.28 -16.50
CA ALA A 179 3.40 -2.88 -16.09
C ALA A 179 4.52 -2.63 -15.04
N GLY A 180 5.26 -3.68 -14.62
CA GLY A 180 6.40 -3.58 -13.71
C GLY A 180 6.05 -3.62 -12.24
N PHE A 181 4.97 -4.31 -11.88
CA PHE A 181 4.65 -4.68 -10.51
C PHE A 181 5.03 -6.14 -10.22
N TYR A 182 5.17 -6.45 -8.92
CA TYR A 182 5.16 -7.81 -8.42
C TYR A 182 4.13 -7.95 -7.31
N GLY A 183 3.70 -9.18 -7.00
CA GLY A 183 2.71 -9.45 -5.97
C GLY A 183 3.30 -10.03 -4.68
N LEU A 184 2.47 -10.16 -3.64
CA LEU A 184 2.75 -10.92 -2.43
C LEU A 184 2.21 -12.34 -2.54
N ARG A 185 2.88 -13.30 -1.90
CA ARG A 185 2.42 -14.71 -1.90
C ARG A 185 1.12 -14.91 -1.16
N SER A 186 0.84 -14.10 -0.14
CA SER A 186 -0.31 -14.19 0.75
C SER A 186 -1.55 -13.45 0.28
N GLU A 187 -1.41 -12.53 -0.72
CA GLU A 187 -2.47 -11.60 -1.10
C GLU A 187 -2.52 -11.42 -2.62
N TRP A 188 -3.50 -12.02 -3.28
CA TRP A 188 -3.62 -11.94 -4.74
C TRP A 188 -3.89 -10.54 -5.27
N TRP A 189 -4.45 -9.65 -4.44
CA TRP A 189 -4.79 -8.25 -4.79
C TRP A 189 -3.63 -7.27 -4.61
N HIS A 190 -2.57 -7.62 -3.85
CA HIS A 190 -1.48 -6.71 -3.50
C HIS A 190 -0.41 -6.66 -4.57
N PHE A 191 -0.04 -5.44 -4.97
CA PHE A 191 0.97 -5.18 -6.00
C PHE A 191 1.91 -4.05 -5.58
N THR A 192 3.21 -4.29 -5.69
CA THR A 192 4.27 -3.32 -5.41
C THR A 192 5.10 -3.09 -6.66
N ILE A 193 5.52 -1.85 -6.95
CA ILE A 193 6.42 -1.59 -8.10
C ILE A 193 7.79 -2.22 -7.89
N ALA A 194 8.41 -2.73 -8.98
CA ALA A 194 9.63 -3.52 -8.91
C ALA A 194 10.86 -2.76 -8.35
N ASN A 195 10.89 -1.45 -8.46
CA ASN A 195 12.00 -0.57 -8.05
C ASN A 195 11.64 0.33 -6.86
N TRP A 196 10.77 -0.15 -5.97
CA TRP A 196 10.26 0.62 -4.83
C TRP A 196 11.36 1.08 -3.86
N GLN A 197 12.47 0.35 -3.76
CA GLN A 197 13.57 0.66 -2.83
C GLN A 197 14.11 2.08 -3.02
N LYS A 198 14.11 2.59 -4.25
CA LYS A 198 14.58 3.96 -4.55
C LYS A 198 13.73 5.08 -3.91
N PHE A 199 12.55 4.75 -3.43
CA PHE A 199 11.61 5.69 -2.83
C PHE A 199 11.63 5.70 -1.30
N LEU A 200 12.45 4.86 -0.69
CA LEU A 200 12.62 4.75 0.75
C LEU A 200 14.05 5.17 1.12
N PRO A 201 14.26 5.68 2.35
CA PRO A 201 15.61 5.79 2.88
C PRO A 201 16.32 4.43 2.85
N PRO A 202 17.65 4.37 2.64
CA PRO A 202 18.37 3.10 2.43
C PRO A 202 18.18 2.08 3.56
N GLN A 203 18.08 2.53 4.81
CA GLN A 203 17.90 1.64 5.95
C GLN A 203 16.51 1.01 5.96
N GLU A 204 15.45 1.80 5.72
CA GLU A 204 14.08 1.30 5.62
C GLU A 204 13.92 0.39 4.40
N ALA A 205 14.55 0.73 3.28
CA ALA A 205 14.53 -0.12 2.08
C ALA A 205 15.13 -1.50 2.37
N LYS A 206 16.28 -1.57 3.07
CA LYS A 206 16.91 -2.82 3.45
C LYS A 206 16.02 -3.65 4.40
N GLN A 207 15.46 -3.02 5.42
CA GLN A 207 14.57 -3.69 6.39
C GLN A 207 13.29 -4.21 5.72
N ALA A 208 12.71 -3.45 4.80
CA ALA A 208 11.54 -3.90 4.04
C ALA A 208 11.89 -5.08 3.12
N GLU A 209 13.04 -5.06 2.44
CA GLU A 209 13.49 -6.16 1.59
C GLU A 209 13.66 -7.45 2.40
N GLU A 210 14.25 -7.38 3.59
CA GLU A 210 14.40 -8.51 4.51
C GLU A 210 13.03 -9.05 4.95
N ALA A 211 12.07 -8.17 5.26
CA ALA A 211 10.73 -8.55 5.70
C ALA A 211 9.89 -9.21 4.59
N ILE A 212 9.97 -8.71 3.36
CA ILE A 212 9.14 -9.19 2.23
C ILE A 212 9.84 -10.22 1.35
N GLY A 213 11.17 -10.37 1.45
CA GLY A 213 11.97 -11.20 0.55
C GLY A 213 11.46 -12.63 0.41
N GLY A 214 10.96 -13.24 1.50
CA GLY A 214 10.32 -14.56 1.48
C GLY A 214 8.88 -14.58 0.95
N GLN A 215 8.24 -13.43 0.82
CA GLN A 215 6.82 -13.29 0.41
C GLN A 215 6.65 -12.75 -1.02
N ARG A 216 7.72 -12.18 -1.59
CA ARG A 216 7.70 -11.66 -2.96
C ARG A 216 7.48 -12.79 -3.96
N TRP A 217 6.52 -12.62 -4.84
CA TRP A 217 6.29 -13.55 -5.94
C TRP A 217 6.93 -13.01 -7.23
N GLU A 218 7.98 -13.68 -7.70
CA GLU A 218 8.68 -13.38 -8.97
C GLU A 218 8.58 -14.52 -9.97
N GLY A 219 7.83 -15.59 -9.65
CA GLY A 219 7.74 -16.79 -10.46
C GLY A 219 7.09 -16.53 -11.83
N LYS A 220 7.40 -17.42 -12.81
CA LYS A 220 6.67 -17.50 -14.06
C LYS A 220 5.23 -17.89 -13.75
N LEU A 221 4.28 -17.18 -14.33
CA LEU A 221 2.84 -17.52 -14.30
C LEU A 221 2.59 -18.76 -15.16
#